data_f9efc0832b06ab8e604d6a1d4547a319
#
_entry.id   f9efc0832b06ab8e604d6a1d4547a319
#
_cell.length_a   1.000
_cell.length_b   1.000
_cell.length_c   1.000
_cell.angle_alpha   90.00
_cell.angle_beta   90.00
_cell.angle_gamma   90.00
#
_symmetry.space_group_name_H-M   'P 1'
#
loop_
_entity.id
_entity.type
_entity.pdbx_description
1 polymer ?
#
loop_
_entity_poly.entity_id
_entity_poly.type
_entity_poly.pdbx_seq_one_letter_code
_entity_poly.pdbx_strand_id
1 'polypeptide(L)'
;MILVTGAAGFAGSHLIDLLSRGGADVVGWHRPDRVPPPSQTSIRWLAVDITDRRTVSTAIAAEPPLAVYHCAGAAHVGRAWRDAEPTFAINVRGTHFLFEALRRIGARIPVLIPSSAMIYKPADRPLAEDDELLPGSPYGLSKLAQEMLGTRAIGDGIDVRIARAFNHIGPRQDPSFVASDFARQIVDIEGGRRTPEIVVGNLDARRELTDVRDTVRGYRDVLDRGRTGRPYNVCSGDAVSIRELLDRLVARARVPVRVRIDQARFRPNDTPLVAGDPRRIQNELGWRPTIPLERTLDDVLEYWRLRTQNAELSTEN
;
A
#
# COMPACT_ATOMS: atom_id res chain seq x y z
N MET A 1 11.05 -20.51 4.06
CA MET A 1 9.88 -19.64 4.32
C MET A 1 9.97 -18.34 3.56
N ILE A 2 8.85 -17.69 3.28
CA ILE A 2 8.75 -16.33 2.70
C ILE A 2 8.53 -15.33 3.83
N LEU A 3 9.33 -14.27 3.87
CA LEU A 3 9.16 -13.19 4.84
C LEU A 3 8.32 -12.05 4.25
N VAL A 4 7.29 -11.61 4.96
CA VAL A 4 6.55 -10.39 4.66
C VAL A 4 6.73 -9.41 5.83
N THR A 5 7.52 -8.35 5.65
CA THR A 5 7.59 -7.28 6.65
C THR A 5 6.39 -6.35 6.50
N GLY A 6 5.93 -5.74 7.59
CA GLY A 6 4.70 -4.92 7.53
C GLY A 6 3.45 -5.74 7.17
N ALA A 7 3.46 -7.01 7.49
CA ALA A 7 2.45 -8.01 7.17
C ALA A 7 1.05 -7.66 7.72
N ALA A 8 0.97 -6.98 8.86
CA ALA A 8 -0.28 -6.50 9.44
C ALA A 8 -0.81 -5.20 8.80
N GLY A 9 -0.07 -4.61 7.85
CA GLY A 9 -0.47 -3.42 7.10
C GLY A 9 -1.49 -3.74 5.99
N PHE A 10 -1.96 -2.69 5.29
CA PHE A 10 -2.98 -2.80 4.24
C PHE A 10 -2.55 -3.78 3.14
N ALA A 11 -1.53 -3.46 2.35
CA ALA A 11 -1.05 -4.34 1.28
C ALA A 11 -0.45 -5.64 1.82
N GLY A 12 0.30 -5.59 2.94
CA GLY A 12 0.91 -6.76 3.56
C GLY A 12 -0.10 -7.84 3.94
N SER A 13 -1.25 -7.45 4.50
CA SER A 13 -2.29 -8.40 4.90
C SER A 13 -2.98 -9.10 3.71
N HIS A 14 -3.17 -8.38 2.60
CA HIS A 14 -3.69 -8.99 1.36
C HIS A 14 -2.65 -9.88 0.68
N LEU A 15 -1.37 -9.50 0.75
CA LEU A 15 -0.28 -10.32 0.23
C LEU A 15 -0.16 -11.65 1.00
N ILE A 16 -0.27 -11.60 2.32
CA ILE A 16 -0.32 -12.80 3.16
C ILE A 16 -1.47 -13.72 2.73
N ASP A 17 -2.68 -13.17 2.55
CA ASP A 17 -3.83 -13.97 2.09
C ASP A 17 -3.56 -14.62 0.73
N LEU A 18 -2.87 -13.92 -0.18
CA LEU A 18 -2.51 -14.44 -1.50
C LEU A 18 -1.50 -15.58 -1.40
N LEU A 19 -0.42 -15.39 -0.64
CA LEU A 19 0.69 -16.35 -0.53
C LEU A 19 0.24 -17.61 0.21
N SER A 20 -0.51 -17.47 1.30
CA SER A 20 -1.01 -18.59 2.10
C SER A 20 -2.00 -19.46 1.34
N ARG A 21 -2.89 -18.87 0.52
CA ARG A 21 -3.77 -19.64 -0.38
C ARG A 21 -2.98 -20.43 -1.44
N GLY A 22 -1.80 -19.96 -1.80
CA GLY A 22 -0.85 -20.67 -2.66
C GLY A 22 -0.05 -21.76 -1.97
N GLY A 23 -0.29 -22.03 -0.68
CA GLY A 23 0.43 -23.05 0.10
C GLY A 23 1.84 -22.65 0.53
N ALA A 24 2.21 -21.37 0.44
CA ALA A 24 3.54 -20.92 0.86
C ALA A 24 3.68 -20.92 2.38
N ASP A 25 4.85 -21.32 2.88
CA ASP A 25 5.25 -21.10 4.28
C ASP A 25 5.64 -19.62 4.47
N VAL A 26 4.80 -18.87 5.19
CA VAL A 26 4.90 -17.41 5.34
C VAL A 26 5.12 -17.01 6.79
N VAL A 27 6.10 -16.13 7.01
CA VAL A 27 6.30 -15.42 8.27
C VAL A 27 5.94 -13.95 8.08
N GLY A 28 5.01 -13.47 8.88
CA GLY A 28 4.59 -12.08 8.89
C GLY A 28 5.24 -11.29 10.01
N TRP A 29 6.02 -10.23 9.68
CA TRP A 29 6.49 -9.29 10.69
C TRP A 29 5.48 -8.18 10.92
N HIS A 30 5.16 -7.93 12.20
CA HIS A 30 4.34 -6.82 12.63
C HIS A 30 5.06 -5.99 13.69
N ARG A 31 4.62 -4.75 13.91
CA ARG A 31 5.18 -3.92 14.98
C ARG A 31 4.79 -4.48 16.36
N PRO A 32 5.68 -4.42 17.35
CA PRO A 32 5.40 -4.94 18.70
C PRO A 32 4.19 -4.30 19.39
N ASP A 33 3.89 -3.03 19.06
CA ASP A 33 2.75 -2.26 19.60
C ASP A 33 1.42 -2.52 18.86
N ARG A 34 1.39 -3.48 17.92
CA ARG A 34 0.19 -3.81 17.13
C ARG A 34 -0.14 -5.29 17.24
N VAL A 35 -1.41 -5.57 17.46
CA VAL A 35 -1.94 -6.94 17.33
C VAL A 35 -2.13 -7.23 15.83
N PRO A 36 -1.59 -8.33 15.32
CA PRO A 36 -1.85 -8.71 13.93
C PRO A 36 -3.35 -8.98 13.71
N PRO A 37 -3.86 -8.70 12.52
CA PRO A 37 -5.27 -9.01 12.22
C PRO A 37 -5.49 -10.52 12.30
N PRO A 38 -6.70 -10.98 12.70
CA PRO A 38 -7.05 -12.39 12.62
C PRO A 38 -6.89 -12.84 11.18
N SER A 39 -6.18 -13.94 10.99
CA SER A 39 -5.95 -14.55 9.68
C SER A 39 -6.82 -15.81 9.53
N GLN A 40 -7.40 -15.98 8.36
CA GLN A 40 -8.11 -17.23 7.99
C GLN A 40 -7.13 -18.37 7.67
N THR A 41 -5.85 -18.07 7.59
CA THR A 41 -4.78 -19.01 7.26
C THR A 41 -3.79 -19.12 8.40
N SER A 42 -3.18 -20.29 8.54
CA SER A 42 -2.11 -20.56 9.51
C SER A 42 -0.85 -19.79 9.14
N ILE A 43 -0.63 -18.62 9.77
CA ILE A 43 0.53 -17.77 9.56
C ILE A 43 1.30 -17.66 10.86
N ARG A 44 2.61 -17.74 10.78
CA ARG A 44 3.49 -17.46 11.90
C ARG A 44 3.79 -15.95 11.97
N TRP A 45 3.35 -15.34 13.06
CA TRP A 45 3.58 -13.92 13.32
C TRP A 45 4.81 -13.72 14.20
N LEU A 46 5.62 -12.70 13.87
CA LEU A 46 6.76 -12.30 14.65
C LEU A 46 6.73 -10.79 14.90
N ALA A 47 6.81 -10.40 16.17
CA ALA A 47 6.88 -8.99 16.56
C ALA A 47 8.30 -8.46 16.34
N VAL A 48 8.47 -7.63 15.28
CA VAL A 48 9.76 -7.03 14.89
C VAL A 48 9.56 -5.55 14.60
N ASP A 49 10.25 -4.70 15.34
CA ASP A 49 10.37 -3.29 14.98
C ASP A 49 11.43 -3.13 13.90
N ILE A 50 11.00 -2.76 12.70
CA ILE A 50 11.91 -2.57 11.56
C ILE A 50 12.93 -1.45 11.80
N THR A 51 12.67 -0.53 12.73
CA THR A 51 13.56 0.58 13.11
C THR A 51 14.58 0.20 14.19
N ASP A 52 14.50 -1.01 14.73
CA ASP A 52 15.48 -1.56 15.66
C ASP A 52 16.43 -2.54 14.95
N ARG A 53 17.66 -2.08 14.72
CA ARG A 53 18.72 -2.83 14.03
C ARG A 53 18.99 -4.20 14.66
N ARG A 54 18.96 -4.27 16.01
CA ARG A 54 19.27 -5.51 16.74
C ARG A 54 18.17 -6.54 16.51
N THR A 55 16.91 -6.14 16.68
CA THR A 55 15.76 -7.02 16.52
C THR A 55 15.69 -7.55 15.08
N VAL A 56 15.88 -6.70 14.07
CA VAL A 56 15.94 -7.10 12.65
C VAL A 56 17.07 -8.09 12.40
N SER A 57 18.29 -7.78 12.86
CA SER A 57 19.45 -8.66 12.64
C SER A 57 19.28 -10.01 13.31
N THR A 58 18.75 -10.05 14.55
CA THR A 58 18.50 -11.29 15.29
C THR A 58 17.45 -12.14 14.59
N ALA A 59 16.34 -11.54 14.15
CA ALA A 59 15.25 -12.26 13.49
C ALA A 59 15.69 -12.89 12.16
N ILE A 60 16.45 -12.15 11.33
CA ILE A 60 16.99 -12.66 10.05
C ILE A 60 18.02 -13.78 10.29
N ALA A 61 18.89 -13.63 11.29
CA ALA A 61 19.92 -14.65 11.58
C ALA A 61 19.30 -15.94 12.15
N ALA A 62 18.26 -15.83 12.97
CA ALA A 62 17.58 -16.98 13.55
C ALA A 62 16.83 -17.81 12.47
N GLU A 63 16.30 -17.16 11.47
CA GLU A 63 15.54 -17.82 10.41
C GLU A 63 15.72 -17.11 9.05
N PRO A 64 16.76 -17.46 8.30
CA PRO A 64 17.03 -16.88 6.98
C PRO A 64 15.88 -17.11 5.99
N PRO A 65 15.31 -16.04 5.40
CA PRO A 65 14.23 -16.18 4.44
C PRO A 65 14.74 -16.66 3.06
N LEU A 66 13.87 -17.36 2.32
CA LEU A 66 14.10 -17.70 0.92
C LEU A 66 13.71 -16.55 -0.03
N ALA A 67 12.77 -15.71 0.41
CA ALA A 67 12.34 -14.51 -0.31
C ALA A 67 11.77 -13.49 0.68
N VAL A 68 11.82 -12.19 0.33
CA VAL A 68 11.32 -11.11 1.18
C VAL A 68 10.39 -10.18 0.39
N TYR A 69 9.20 -9.94 0.93
CA TYR A 69 8.37 -8.81 0.54
C TYR A 69 8.49 -7.71 1.59
N HIS A 70 9.16 -6.63 1.26
CA HIS A 70 9.41 -5.54 2.22
C HIS A 70 8.26 -4.52 2.25
N CYS A 71 7.09 -4.94 2.76
CA CYS A 71 5.89 -4.09 2.85
C CYS A 71 5.87 -3.18 4.10
N ALA A 72 6.85 -3.28 5.00
CA ALA A 72 6.96 -2.34 6.11
C ALA A 72 7.25 -0.93 5.58
N GLY A 73 6.36 0.00 5.88
CA GLY A 73 6.48 1.37 5.40
C GLY A 73 5.44 2.30 6.02
N ALA A 74 5.81 3.57 6.18
CA ALA A 74 4.89 4.66 6.51
C ALA A 74 4.33 5.22 5.20
N ALA A 75 3.05 4.96 4.91
CA ALA A 75 2.44 5.25 3.60
C ALA A 75 1.66 6.57 3.54
N HIS A 76 1.49 7.29 4.66
CA HIS A 76 0.57 8.41 4.74
C HIS A 76 1.24 9.74 4.40
N VAL A 77 1.04 10.25 3.18
CA VAL A 77 1.62 11.52 2.68
C VAL A 77 1.33 12.70 3.61
N GLY A 78 0.08 12.87 4.05
CA GLY A 78 -0.31 14.00 4.92
C GLY A 78 0.35 13.96 6.32
N ARG A 79 0.66 12.77 6.86
CA ARG A 79 1.43 12.67 8.11
C ARG A 79 2.88 13.05 7.89
N ALA A 80 3.48 12.61 6.78
CA ALA A 80 4.85 12.93 6.42
C ALA A 80 5.09 14.43 6.22
N TRP A 81 4.07 15.19 5.78
CA TRP A 81 4.15 16.65 5.71
C TRP A 81 4.16 17.32 7.09
N ARG A 82 3.48 16.74 8.09
CA ARG A 82 3.45 17.28 9.46
C ARG A 82 4.68 16.91 10.27
N ASP A 83 5.14 15.66 10.09
CA ASP A 83 6.31 15.10 10.76
C ASP A 83 6.94 14.04 9.84
N ALA A 84 8.08 14.37 9.25
CA ALA A 84 8.77 13.51 8.29
C ALA A 84 9.65 12.45 8.97
N GLU A 85 10.11 12.69 10.20
CA GLU A 85 11.09 11.81 10.87
C GLU A 85 10.61 10.37 10.97
N PRO A 86 9.40 10.04 11.48
CA PRO A 86 8.92 8.66 11.55
C PRO A 86 8.85 8.00 10.17
N THR A 87 8.53 8.78 9.11
CA THR A 87 8.47 8.28 7.74
C THR A 87 9.86 7.88 7.25
N PHE A 88 10.88 8.72 7.49
CA PHE A 88 12.27 8.40 7.13
C PHE A 88 12.83 7.26 8.00
N ALA A 89 12.52 7.25 9.28
CA ALA A 89 12.95 6.17 10.17
C ALA A 89 12.47 4.80 9.66
N ILE A 90 11.19 4.68 9.28
CA ILE A 90 10.61 3.42 8.82
C ILE A 90 11.07 3.11 7.39
N ASN A 91 10.88 4.04 6.44
CA ASN A 91 11.08 3.76 5.02
C ASN A 91 12.57 3.68 4.63
N VAL A 92 13.44 4.46 5.26
CA VAL A 92 14.86 4.53 4.90
C VAL A 92 15.72 3.73 5.88
N ARG A 93 15.70 4.10 7.17
CA ARG A 93 16.54 3.42 8.18
C ARG A 93 16.14 1.96 8.37
N GLY A 94 14.83 1.67 8.43
CA GLY A 94 14.34 0.29 8.52
C GLY A 94 14.73 -0.56 7.32
N THR A 95 14.63 -0.02 6.11
CA THR A 95 15.11 -0.69 4.88
C THR A 95 16.60 -0.95 4.92
N HIS A 96 17.39 0.04 5.38
CA HIS A 96 18.84 -0.14 5.54
C HIS A 96 19.17 -1.29 6.51
N PHE A 97 18.49 -1.38 7.65
CA PHE A 97 18.73 -2.45 8.61
C PHE A 97 18.37 -3.84 8.07
N LEU A 98 17.28 -3.92 7.30
CA LEU A 98 16.91 -5.16 6.62
C LEU A 98 18.00 -5.61 5.64
N PHE A 99 18.46 -4.72 4.75
CA PHE A 99 19.51 -5.06 3.79
C PHE A 99 20.84 -5.39 4.47
N GLU A 100 21.19 -4.69 5.53
CA GLU A 100 22.38 -5.02 6.31
C GLU A 100 22.29 -6.44 6.91
N ALA A 101 21.14 -6.81 7.46
CA ALA A 101 20.93 -8.15 8.02
C ALA A 101 20.98 -9.23 6.92
N LEU A 102 20.33 -9.00 5.78
CA LEU A 102 20.35 -9.94 4.63
C LEU A 102 21.75 -10.11 4.05
N ARG A 103 22.53 -9.03 3.94
CA ARG A 103 23.93 -9.10 3.47
C ARG A 103 24.80 -9.98 4.37
N ARG A 104 24.55 -9.95 5.70
CA ARG A 104 25.35 -10.73 6.65
C ARG A 104 25.15 -12.25 6.54
N ILE A 105 23.99 -12.69 6.09
CA ILE A 105 23.75 -14.13 5.87
C ILE A 105 24.25 -14.64 4.53
N GLY A 106 24.74 -13.76 3.64
CA GLY A 106 25.50 -14.10 2.44
C GLY A 106 24.74 -14.85 1.34
N ALA A 107 23.41 -15.00 1.46
CA ALA A 107 22.60 -15.68 0.45
C ALA A 107 22.04 -14.69 -0.57
N ARG A 108 21.94 -15.13 -1.83
CA ARG A 108 21.25 -14.35 -2.88
C ARG A 108 19.74 -14.49 -2.70
N ILE A 109 19.15 -13.59 -1.90
CA ILE A 109 17.74 -13.62 -1.56
C ILE A 109 16.99 -12.61 -2.43
N PRO A 110 15.91 -13.01 -3.15
CA PRO A 110 15.04 -12.08 -3.84
C PRO A 110 14.25 -11.23 -2.84
N VAL A 111 14.33 -9.91 -3.01
CA VAL A 111 13.66 -8.92 -2.16
C VAL A 111 12.81 -8.01 -3.02
N LEU A 112 11.51 -8.03 -2.82
CA LEU A 112 10.62 -7.02 -3.41
C LEU A 112 10.59 -5.77 -2.55
N ILE A 113 10.80 -4.61 -3.18
CA ILE A 113 10.55 -3.28 -2.61
C ILE A 113 9.29 -2.70 -3.28
N PRO A 114 8.18 -2.56 -2.56
CA PRO A 114 7.10 -1.69 -2.99
C PRO A 114 7.55 -0.24 -2.92
N SER A 115 7.89 0.34 -4.07
CA SER A 115 8.12 1.78 -4.26
C SER A 115 6.79 2.52 -4.45
N SER A 116 6.78 3.71 -5.02
CA SER A 116 5.57 4.54 -5.13
C SER A 116 5.57 5.40 -6.38
N ALA A 117 4.38 5.67 -6.94
CA ALA A 117 4.18 6.71 -7.93
C ALA A 117 4.61 8.11 -7.46
N MET A 118 4.65 8.34 -6.14
CA MET A 118 5.02 9.63 -5.56
C MET A 118 6.52 9.98 -5.66
N ILE A 119 7.32 9.10 -6.26
CA ILE A 119 8.75 9.38 -6.54
C ILE A 119 8.95 10.11 -7.86
N TYR A 120 7.96 10.05 -8.76
CA TYR A 120 8.03 10.72 -10.06
C TYR A 120 7.82 12.22 -9.94
N LYS A 121 8.40 12.96 -10.87
CA LYS A 121 7.99 14.32 -11.15
C LYS A 121 6.54 14.33 -11.63
N PRO A 122 5.66 15.15 -11.05
CA PRO A 122 4.28 15.24 -11.51
C PRO A 122 4.19 15.62 -13.00
N ALA A 123 3.26 14.99 -13.73
CA ALA A 123 2.95 15.29 -15.12
C ALA A 123 1.42 15.22 -15.38
N ASP A 124 0.99 15.76 -16.50
CA ASP A 124 -0.41 15.76 -16.96
C ASP A 124 -0.76 14.54 -17.83
N ARG A 125 0.09 13.54 -17.83
CA ARG A 125 -0.03 12.27 -18.57
C ARG A 125 0.31 11.07 -17.68
N PRO A 126 -0.04 9.84 -18.11
CA PRO A 126 0.44 8.63 -17.46
C PRO A 126 1.98 8.57 -17.40
N LEU A 127 2.51 8.17 -16.24
CA LEU A 127 3.93 8.13 -15.92
C LEU A 127 4.53 6.77 -16.28
N ALA A 128 5.59 6.76 -17.08
CA ALA A 128 6.36 5.57 -17.41
C ALA A 128 7.57 5.41 -16.46
N GLU A 129 8.13 4.20 -16.38
CA GLU A 129 9.22 3.90 -15.45
C GLU A 129 10.52 4.65 -15.74
N ASP A 130 10.69 5.14 -16.96
CA ASP A 130 11.87 5.91 -17.41
C ASP A 130 11.68 7.43 -17.27
N ASP A 131 10.52 7.86 -16.73
CA ASP A 131 10.27 9.29 -16.46
C ASP A 131 11.11 9.81 -15.30
N GLU A 132 11.30 11.14 -15.29
CA GLU A 132 12.11 11.86 -14.29
C GLU A 132 11.59 11.59 -12.86
N LEU A 133 12.52 11.26 -11.96
CA LEU A 133 12.26 11.08 -10.54
C LEU A 133 12.55 12.39 -9.79
N LEU A 134 11.47 13.08 -9.38
CA LEU A 134 11.55 14.32 -8.62
C LEU A 134 10.39 14.38 -7.61
N PRO A 135 10.51 13.70 -6.46
CA PRO A 135 9.44 13.64 -5.48
C PRO A 135 9.10 15.00 -4.89
N GLY A 136 7.81 15.37 -4.96
CA GLY A 136 7.29 16.63 -4.42
C GLY A 136 6.88 16.59 -2.94
N SER A 137 7.17 15.49 -2.21
CA SER A 137 6.73 15.33 -0.82
C SER A 137 7.79 14.58 0.02
N PRO A 138 7.81 14.78 1.36
CA PRO A 138 8.70 14.01 2.24
C PRO A 138 8.46 12.50 2.14
N TYR A 139 7.22 12.05 1.96
CA TYR A 139 6.90 10.64 1.69
C TYR A 139 7.53 10.17 0.38
N GLY A 140 7.32 10.88 -0.72
CA GLY A 140 7.90 10.54 -2.02
C GLY A 140 9.43 10.46 -1.95
N LEU A 141 10.07 11.44 -1.27
CA LEU A 141 11.51 11.44 -1.05
C LEU A 141 11.98 10.21 -0.25
N SER A 142 11.25 9.83 0.79
CA SER A 142 11.58 8.62 1.57
C SER A 142 11.45 7.34 0.74
N LYS A 143 10.48 7.27 -0.17
CA LYS A 143 10.28 6.12 -1.09
C LYS A 143 11.37 6.08 -2.17
N LEU A 144 11.79 7.21 -2.69
CA LEU A 144 12.93 7.27 -3.61
C LEU A 144 14.23 6.83 -2.91
N ALA A 145 14.48 7.31 -1.70
CA ALA A 145 15.63 6.88 -0.92
C ALA A 145 15.59 5.37 -0.61
N GLN A 146 14.41 4.81 -0.31
CA GLN A 146 14.21 3.37 -0.15
C GLN A 146 14.56 2.60 -1.42
N GLU A 147 14.11 3.06 -2.60
CA GLU A 147 14.42 2.45 -3.90
C GLU A 147 15.92 2.51 -4.21
N MET A 148 16.56 3.64 -3.92
CA MET A 148 18.01 3.81 -4.08
C MET A 148 18.83 2.89 -3.16
N LEU A 149 18.40 2.70 -1.91
CA LEU A 149 19.01 1.71 -1.01
C LEU A 149 18.91 0.29 -1.58
N GLY A 150 17.76 -0.06 -2.15
CA GLY A 150 17.58 -1.34 -2.84
C GLY A 150 18.51 -1.49 -4.03
N THR A 151 18.56 -0.49 -4.90
CA THR A 151 19.49 -0.47 -6.06
C THR A 151 20.94 -0.62 -5.62
N ARG A 152 21.34 0.07 -4.55
CA ARG A 152 22.69 -0.07 -3.96
C ARG A 152 22.95 -1.49 -3.44
N ALA A 153 21.95 -2.13 -2.82
CA ALA A 153 22.08 -3.47 -2.25
C ALA A 153 22.31 -4.58 -3.31
N ILE A 154 21.98 -4.32 -4.58
CA ILE A 154 22.30 -5.22 -5.70
C ILE A 154 23.83 -5.41 -5.81
N GLY A 155 24.61 -4.35 -5.61
CA GLY A 155 26.07 -4.41 -5.57
C GLY A 155 26.62 -5.24 -4.40
N ASP A 156 25.82 -5.46 -3.37
CA ASP A 156 26.15 -6.35 -2.24
C ASP A 156 25.63 -7.80 -2.43
N GLY A 157 25.12 -8.14 -3.61
CA GLY A 157 24.68 -9.49 -3.98
C GLY A 157 23.20 -9.80 -3.69
N ILE A 158 22.40 -8.82 -3.25
CA ILE A 158 20.95 -9.02 -3.00
C ILE A 158 20.17 -8.89 -4.31
N ASP A 159 19.24 -9.81 -4.58
CA ASP A 159 18.40 -9.77 -5.79
C ASP A 159 17.16 -8.87 -5.57
N VAL A 160 17.34 -7.57 -5.77
CA VAL A 160 16.27 -6.59 -5.52
C VAL A 160 15.35 -6.43 -6.72
N ARG A 161 14.05 -6.52 -6.47
CA ARG A 161 12.95 -6.29 -7.43
C ARG A 161 12.16 -5.06 -6.98
N ILE A 162 11.77 -4.20 -7.91
CA ILE A 162 11.17 -2.90 -7.61
C ILE A 162 9.78 -2.83 -8.24
N ALA A 163 8.76 -2.65 -7.40
CA ALA A 163 7.37 -2.42 -7.83
C ALA A 163 6.94 -1.01 -7.45
N ARG A 164 6.82 -0.11 -8.41
CA ARG A 164 6.31 1.25 -8.21
C ARG A 164 4.79 1.22 -8.21
N ALA A 165 4.21 1.10 -7.01
CA ALA A 165 2.77 1.04 -6.85
C ALA A 165 2.14 2.41 -7.05
N PHE A 166 1.08 2.46 -7.84
CA PHE A 166 0.16 3.58 -7.92
C PHE A 166 -0.92 3.46 -6.86
N ASN A 167 -1.91 4.38 -6.86
CA ASN A 167 -2.91 4.34 -5.81
C ASN A 167 -3.70 3.03 -5.90
N HIS A 168 -3.81 2.37 -4.77
CA HIS A 168 -4.60 1.14 -4.65
C HIS A 168 -5.56 1.25 -3.47
N ILE A 169 -6.73 0.65 -3.61
CA ILE A 169 -7.83 0.70 -2.65
C ILE A 169 -8.38 -0.70 -2.39
N GLY A 170 -9.10 -0.88 -1.31
CA GLY A 170 -9.74 -2.16 -1.00
C GLY A 170 -10.14 -2.28 0.48
N PRO A 171 -10.76 -3.40 0.86
CA PRO A 171 -11.04 -3.73 2.25
C PRO A 171 -9.79 -3.63 3.12
N ARG A 172 -9.94 -3.26 4.39
CA ARG A 172 -8.84 -3.08 5.38
C ARG A 172 -7.97 -1.84 5.18
N GLN A 173 -8.26 -0.98 4.19
CA GLN A 173 -7.55 0.28 4.04
C GLN A 173 -7.90 1.23 5.21
N ASP A 174 -6.87 1.93 5.74
CA ASP A 174 -7.04 2.92 6.81
C ASP A 174 -7.98 4.06 6.36
N PRO A 175 -8.92 4.52 7.22
CA PRO A 175 -9.88 5.56 6.87
C PRO A 175 -9.25 6.96 6.69
N SER A 176 -7.96 7.11 6.85
CA SER A 176 -7.25 8.33 6.46
C SER A 176 -7.03 8.45 4.93
N PHE A 177 -7.33 7.40 4.16
CA PHE A 177 -7.32 7.39 2.70
C PHE A 177 -8.72 7.60 2.13
N VAL A 178 -8.81 8.37 1.05
CA VAL A 178 -10.06 8.96 0.53
C VAL A 178 -11.18 7.94 0.26
N ALA A 179 -10.90 6.83 -0.41
CA ALA A 179 -11.92 5.83 -0.73
C ALA A 179 -12.47 5.16 0.55
N SER A 180 -11.58 4.80 1.46
CA SER A 180 -11.93 4.20 2.75
C SER A 180 -12.64 5.19 3.68
N ASP A 181 -12.25 6.48 3.66
CA ASP A 181 -12.92 7.54 4.42
C ASP A 181 -14.35 7.76 3.94
N PHE A 182 -14.55 7.88 2.62
CA PHE A 182 -15.90 8.04 2.07
C PHE A 182 -16.80 6.84 2.40
N ALA A 183 -16.30 5.63 2.21
CA ALA A 183 -17.05 4.41 2.51
C ALA A 183 -17.43 4.34 4.01
N ARG A 184 -16.48 4.64 4.92
CA ARG A 184 -16.76 4.69 6.36
C ARG A 184 -17.81 5.73 6.70
N GLN A 185 -17.70 6.96 6.14
CA GLN A 185 -18.68 8.02 6.38
C GLN A 185 -20.08 7.62 5.89
N ILE A 186 -20.20 6.97 4.73
CA ILE A 186 -21.48 6.45 4.22
C ILE A 186 -22.07 5.43 5.19
N VAL A 187 -21.28 4.48 5.67
CA VAL A 187 -21.73 3.46 6.62
C VAL A 187 -22.14 4.08 7.97
N ASP A 188 -21.42 5.09 8.45
CA ASP A 188 -21.80 5.82 9.65
C ASP A 188 -23.13 6.58 9.49
N ILE A 189 -23.41 7.11 8.28
CA ILE A 189 -24.70 7.73 7.93
C ILE A 189 -25.81 6.68 7.86
N GLU A 190 -25.56 5.54 7.19
CA GLU A 190 -26.50 4.41 7.11
C GLU A 190 -26.93 3.90 8.49
N GLY A 191 -26.03 3.90 9.46
CA GLY A 191 -26.28 3.49 10.85
C GLY A 191 -26.77 4.63 11.77
N GLY A 192 -27.08 5.83 11.24
CA GLY A 192 -27.56 6.96 12.03
C GLY A 192 -26.54 7.59 12.99
N ARG A 193 -25.27 7.20 12.90
CA ARG A 193 -24.17 7.74 13.75
C ARG A 193 -23.63 9.09 13.28
N ARG A 194 -24.06 9.52 12.11
CA ARG A 194 -23.65 10.78 11.49
C ARG A 194 -24.82 11.43 10.76
N THR A 195 -24.83 12.75 10.70
CA THR A 195 -25.74 13.50 9.81
C THR A 195 -25.55 13.06 8.35
N PRO A 196 -26.61 13.05 7.50
CA PRO A 196 -26.53 12.55 6.12
C PRO A 196 -25.77 13.52 5.20
N GLU A 197 -24.57 13.94 5.62
CA GLU A 197 -23.70 14.84 4.87
C GLU A 197 -22.24 14.37 4.91
N ILE A 198 -21.61 14.31 3.73
CA ILE A 198 -20.17 14.12 3.56
C ILE A 198 -19.53 15.45 3.18
N VAL A 199 -18.58 15.92 4.00
CA VAL A 199 -17.83 17.16 3.73
C VAL A 199 -16.52 16.81 3.07
N VAL A 200 -16.28 17.35 1.88
CA VAL A 200 -15.14 17.02 1.01
C VAL A 200 -14.30 18.25 0.65
N GLY A 201 -13.06 18.01 0.22
CA GLY A 201 -12.17 19.04 -0.35
C GLY A 201 -12.22 19.05 -1.87
N ASN A 202 -11.03 19.09 -2.51
CA ASN A 202 -10.90 19.08 -3.95
C ASN A 202 -11.37 17.73 -4.54
N LEU A 203 -12.37 17.80 -5.40
CA LEU A 203 -12.95 16.65 -6.10
C LEU A 203 -12.44 16.47 -7.53
N ASP A 204 -11.71 17.44 -8.06
CA ASP A 204 -11.29 17.45 -9.46
C ASP A 204 -9.98 16.70 -9.69
N ALA A 205 -9.22 16.44 -8.63
CA ALA A 205 -8.00 15.64 -8.71
C ALA A 205 -8.30 14.23 -9.22
N ARG A 206 -7.47 13.76 -10.18
CA ARG A 206 -7.63 12.45 -10.81
C ARG A 206 -6.60 11.47 -10.27
N ARG A 207 -7.06 10.30 -9.92
CA ARG A 207 -6.24 9.22 -9.36
C ARG A 207 -6.54 7.92 -10.06
N GLU A 208 -5.50 7.21 -10.41
CA GLU A 208 -5.61 5.81 -10.68
C GLU A 208 -5.97 5.06 -9.40
N LEU A 209 -6.84 4.07 -9.49
CA LEU A 209 -7.32 3.28 -8.35
C LEU A 209 -7.35 1.81 -8.73
N THR A 210 -6.29 1.08 -8.41
CA THR A 210 -6.21 -0.37 -8.60
C THR A 210 -6.70 -1.10 -7.35
N ASP A 211 -7.35 -2.25 -7.50
CA ASP A 211 -7.67 -3.09 -6.35
C ASP A 211 -6.39 -3.60 -5.67
N VAL A 212 -6.35 -3.56 -4.34
CA VAL A 212 -5.18 -4.01 -3.58
C VAL A 212 -4.85 -5.48 -3.83
N ARG A 213 -5.85 -6.32 -4.12
CA ARG A 213 -5.64 -7.75 -4.43
C ARG A 213 -4.92 -7.94 -5.77
N ASP A 214 -5.22 -7.08 -6.75
CA ASP A 214 -4.48 -7.03 -8.01
C ASP A 214 -3.07 -6.45 -7.78
N THR A 215 -2.93 -5.42 -6.96
CA THR A 215 -1.63 -4.83 -6.63
C THR A 215 -0.69 -5.86 -6.00
N VAL A 216 -1.15 -6.63 -5.01
CA VAL A 216 -0.29 -7.65 -4.38
C VAL A 216 -0.02 -8.84 -5.28
N ARG A 217 -0.91 -9.14 -6.23
CA ARG A 217 -0.62 -10.09 -7.31
C ARG A 217 0.49 -9.57 -8.22
N GLY A 218 0.49 -8.27 -8.53
CA GLY A 218 1.59 -7.60 -9.22
C GLY A 218 2.91 -7.68 -8.45
N TYR A 219 2.87 -7.51 -7.13
CA TYR A 219 4.06 -7.68 -6.28
C TYR A 219 4.64 -9.08 -6.39
N ARG A 220 3.79 -10.12 -6.33
CA ARG A 220 4.22 -11.50 -6.52
C ARG A 220 4.83 -11.69 -7.91
N ASP A 221 4.17 -11.24 -8.95
CA ASP A 221 4.64 -11.39 -10.33
C ASP A 221 5.98 -10.67 -10.57
N VAL A 222 6.19 -9.50 -9.95
CA VAL A 222 7.46 -8.77 -10.00
C VAL A 222 8.57 -9.51 -9.22
N LEU A 223 8.27 -10.08 -8.04
CA LEU A 223 9.27 -10.85 -7.30
C LEU A 223 9.66 -12.12 -8.05
N ASP A 224 8.69 -12.84 -8.60
CA ASP A 224 8.91 -14.15 -9.22
C ASP A 224 9.59 -14.03 -10.59
N ARG A 225 9.21 -13.04 -11.42
CA ARG A 225 9.57 -12.96 -12.84
C ARG A 225 10.21 -11.64 -13.28
N GLY A 226 10.18 -10.61 -12.44
CA GLY A 226 10.79 -9.31 -12.75
C GLY A 226 12.32 -9.43 -12.86
N ARG A 227 12.97 -8.44 -13.45
CA ARG A 227 14.44 -8.38 -13.56
C ARG A 227 15.02 -7.61 -12.37
N THR A 228 16.16 -8.09 -11.86
CA THR A 228 16.90 -7.42 -10.79
C THR A 228 17.16 -5.96 -11.12
N GLY A 229 16.82 -5.06 -10.22
CA GLY A 229 17.03 -3.62 -10.36
C GLY A 229 16.11 -2.91 -11.36
N ARG A 230 15.30 -3.65 -12.13
CA ARG A 230 14.38 -3.06 -13.10
C ARG A 230 13.05 -2.70 -12.42
N PRO A 231 12.64 -1.41 -12.43
CA PRO A 231 11.36 -1.02 -11.87
C PRO A 231 10.18 -1.39 -12.78
N TYR A 232 9.04 -1.69 -12.15
CA TYR A 232 7.77 -1.95 -12.83
C TYR A 232 6.67 -1.11 -12.18
N ASN A 233 5.94 -0.34 -12.97
CA ASN A 233 4.74 0.34 -12.53
C ASN A 233 3.62 -0.69 -12.32
N VAL A 234 3.12 -0.78 -11.10
CA VAL A 234 1.95 -1.61 -10.77
C VAL A 234 0.72 -0.69 -10.78
N CYS A 235 0.06 -0.64 -11.93
CA CYS A 235 -0.97 0.34 -12.26
C CYS A 235 -1.95 -0.18 -13.32
N SER A 236 -3.16 0.39 -13.38
CA SER A 236 -4.17 0.06 -14.38
C SER A 236 -3.98 0.86 -15.69
N GLY A 237 -3.52 2.08 -15.57
CA GLY A 237 -3.48 3.07 -16.65
C GLY A 237 -4.70 4.00 -16.67
N ASP A 238 -5.77 3.67 -15.93
CA ASP A 238 -7.03 4.41 -15.90
C ASP A 238 -7.17 5.26 -14.64
N ALA A 239 -7.38 6.57 -14.80
CA ALA A 239 -7.57 7.49 -13.69
C ALA A 239 -9.00 8.03 -13.67
N VAL A 240 -9.62 7.97 -12.48
CA VAL A 240 -10.92 8.57 -12.20
C VAL A 240 -10.76 9.82 -11.33
N SER A 241 -11.69 10.79 -11.43
CA SER A 241 -11.71 11.93 -10.53
C SER A 241 -12.17 11.48 -9.13
N ILE A 242 -11.78 12.26 -8.11
CA ILE A 242 -12.29 12.02 -6.74
C ILE A 242 -13.81 12.25 -6.69
N ARG A 243 -14.35 13.10 -7.58
CA ARG A 243 -15.80 13.27 -7.77
C ARG A 243 -16.45 11.97 -8.25
N GLU A 244 -15.96 11.38 -9.34
CA GLU A 244 -16.47 10.11 -9.87
C GLU A 244 -16.40 8.99 -8.80
N LEU A 245 -15.31 8.92 -8.05
CA LEU A 245 -15.17 7.97 -6.95
C LEU A 245 -16.26 8.16 -5.88
N LEU A 246 -16.48 9.42 -5.46
CA LEU A 246 -17.50 9.76 -4.47
C LEU A 246 -18.89 9.45 -4.98
N ASP A 247 -19.22 9.88 -6.21
CA ASP A 247 -20.55 9.68 -6.81
C ASP A 247 -20.89 8.18 -6.91
N ARG A 248 -19.91 7.36 -7.32
CA ARG A 248 -20.07 5.88 -7.38
C ARG A 248 -20.30 5.28 -5.99
N LEU A 249 -19.63 5.78 -4.94
CA LEU A 249 -19.84 5.31 -3.56
C LEU A 249 -21.20 5.78 -3.02
N VAL A 250 -21.59 7.04 -3.25
CA VAL A 250 -22.88 7.58 -2.84
C VAL A 250 -24.05 6.85 -3.53
N ALA A 251 -23.92 6.49 -4.80
CA ALA A 251 -24.92 5.69 -5.53
C ALA A 251 -25.15 4.29 -4.90
N ARG A 252 -24.23 3.80 -4.08
CA ARG A 252 -24.31 2.52 -3.35
C ARG A 252 -24.81 2.67 -1.91
N ALA A 253 -25.01 3.91 -1.45
CA ALA A 253 -25.54 4.16 -0.12
C ALA A 253 -27.00 3.71 0.01
N ARG A 254 -27.36 3.15 1.16
CA ARG A 254 -28.72 2.67 1.48
C ARG A 254 -29.67 3.77 1.90
N VAL A 255 -29.14 4.97 2.10
CA VAL A 255 -29.89 6.17 2.51
C VAL A 255 -29.41 7.38 1.72
N PRO A 256 -30.22 8.43 1.56
CA PRO A 256 -29.80 9.66 0.90
C PRO A 256 -28.58 10.30 1.60
N VAL A 257 -27.56 10.66 0.82
CA VAL A 257 -26.33 11.31 1.29
C VAL A 257 -26.15 12.63 0.54
N ARG A 258 -25.94 13.72 1.26
CA ARG A 258 -25.59 15.02 0.69
C ARG A 258 -24.09 15.19 0.65
N VAL A 259 -23.59 15.85 -0.39
CA VAL A 259 -22.17 16.18 -0.53
C VAL A 259 -22.01 17.69 -0.40
N ARG A 260 -21.14 18.14 0.52
CA ARG A 260 -20.78 19.55 0.70
C ARG A 260 -19.27 19.75 0.49
N ILE A 261 -18.93 20.65 -0.41
CA ILE A 261 -17.54 21.04 -0.66
C ILE A 261 -17.14 22.09 0.38
N ASP A 262 -15.97 21.88 0.99
CA ASP A 262 -15.35 22.78 1.95
C ASP A 262 -13.95 23.18 1.48
N GLN A 263 -13.78 24.44 1.12
CA GLN A 263 -12.52 24.96 0.61
C GLN A 263 -11.37 24.88 1.64
N ALA A 264 -11.69 24.88 2.93
CA ALA A 264 -10.67 24.70 3.99
C ALA A 264 -10.00 23.31 3.95
N ARG A 265 -10.59 22.35 3.25
CA ARG A 265 -10.04 21.01 3.04
C ARG A 265 -9.19 20.87 1.77
N PHE A 266 -9.05 21.93 0.99
CA PHE A 266 -8.19 21.90 -0.21
C PHE A 266 -6.72 21.85 0.23
N ARG A 267 -5.96 20.99 -0.44
CA ARG A 267 -4.51 20.88 -0.21
C ARG A 267 -3.78 21.83 -1.15
N PRO A 268 -2.90 22.71 -0.66
CA PRO A 268 -2.20 23.69 -1.50
C PRO A 268 -1.40 23.09 -2.65
N ASN A 269 -0.90 21.88 -2.47
CA ASN A 269 -0.01 21.18 -3.43
C ASN A 269 -0.63 19.85 -3.91
N ASP A 270 -1.92 19.84 -4.20
CA ASP A 270 -2.56 18.62 -4.71
C ASP A 270 -2.16 18.40 -6.19
N THR A 271 -1.56 17.27 -6.49
CA THR A 271 -1.19 16.89 -7.86
C THR A 271 -2.46 16.61 -8.66
N PRO A 272 -2.72 17.31 -9.80
CA PRO A 272 -3.97 17.15 -10.54
C PRO A 272 -4.20 15.74 -11.06
N LEU A 273 -3.16 15.07 -11.56
CA LEU A 273 -3.22 13.72 -12.11
C LEU A 273 -2.12 12.84 -11.52
N VAL A 274 -2.51 11.64 -11.06
CA VAL A 274 -1.58 10.55 -10.75
C VAL A 274 -2.09 9.30 -11.46
N ALA A 275 -1.48 8.96 -12.58
CA ALA A 275 -1.76 7.77 -13.38
C ALA A 275 -0.44 7.17 -13.88
N GLY A 276 -0.37 5.86 -14.01
CA GLY A 276 0.81 5.14 -14.49
C GLY A 276 0.62 4.53 -15.87
N ASP A 277 1.71 4.32 -16.57
CA ASP A 277 1.76 3.54 -17.79
C ASP A 277 2.03 2.07 -17.44
N PRO A 278 1.08 1.15 -17.67
CA PRO A 278 1.22 -0.25 -17.31
C PRO A 278 1.97 -1.09 -18.35
N ARG A 279 2.37 -0.53 -19.48
CA ARG A 279 2.85 -1.29 -20.65
C ARG A 279 4.05 -2.18 -20.32
N ARG A 280 4.98 -1.74 -19.45
CA ARG A 280 6.16 -2.54 -19.10
C ARG A 280 5.77 -3.82 -18.37
N ILE A 281 5.00 -3.72 -17.30
CA ILE A 281 4.58 -4.89 -16.52
C ILE A 281 3.68 -5.82 -17.34
N GLN A 282 2.84 -5.26 -18.22
CA GLN A 282 1.98 -6.05 -19.12
C GLN A 282 2.80 -6.84 -20.14
N ASN A 283 3.75 -6.20 -20.79
CA ASN A 283 4.53 -6.81 -21.87
C ASN A 283 5.57 -7.81 -21.34
N GLU A 284 6.22 -7.50 -20.21
CA GLU A 284 7.31 -8.33 -19.69
C GLU A 284 6.82 -9.42 -18.73
N LEU A 285 5.77 -9.16 -17.94
CA LEU A 285 5.27 -10.07 -16.91
C LEU A 285 3.85 -10.59 -17.18
N GLY A 286 3.15 -10.05 -18.19
CA GLY A 286 1.76 -10.43 -18.50
C GLY A 286 0.75 -10.01 -17.43
N TRP A 287 1.15 -9.21 -16.43
CA TRP A 287 0.26 -8.78 -15.37
C TRP A 287 -0.71 -7.70 -15.86
N ARG A 288 -1.97 -7.85 -15.48
CA ARG A 288 -3.05 -6.86 -15.69
C ARG A 288 -3.97 -6.87 -14.47
N PRO A 289 -4.58 -5.73 -14.09
CA PRO A 289 -5.65 -5.74 -13.12
C PRO A 289 -6.85 -6.52 -13.68
N THR A 290 -7.52 -7.27 -12.83
CA THR A 290 -8.66 -8.12 -13.20
C THR A 290 -9.92 -7.82 -12.40
N ILE A 291 -9.79 -7.06 -11.30
CA ILE A 291 -10.90 -6.69 -10.43
C ILE A 291 -11.41 -5.31 -10.83
N PRO A 292 -12.64 -5.20 -11.36
CA PRO A 292 -13.22 -3.90 -11.71
C PRO A 292 -13.33 -2.97 -10.50
N LEU A 293 -13.17 -1.66 -10.71
CA LEU A 293 -13.31 -0.65 -9.66
C LEU A 293 -14.66 -0.78 -8.92
N GLU A 294 -15.74 -1.05 -9.64
CA GLU A 294 -17.09 -1.24 -9.10
C GLU A 294 -17.12 -2.31 -8.02
N ARG A 295 -16.51 -3.47 -8.30
CA ARG A 295 -16.40 -4.57 -7.34
C ARG A 295 -15.58 -4.17 -6.11
N THR A 296 -14.51 -3.43 -6.32
CA THR A 296 -13.67 -2.93 -5.21
C THR A 296 -14.47 -2.00 -4.28
N LEU A 297 -15.28 -1.10 -4.86
CA LEU A 297 -16.11 -0.19 -4.08
C LEU A 297 -17.20 -0.90 -3.29
N ASP A 298 -17.84 -1.92 -3.88
CA ASP A 298 -18.79 -2.79 -3.18
C ASP A 298 -18.12 -3.48 -1.97
N ASP A 299 -16.94 -4.06 -2.18
CA ASP A 299 -16.20 -4.78 -1.14
C ASP A 299 -15.70 -3.83 -0.02
N VAL A 300 -15.33 -2.59 -0.35
CA VAL A 300 -14.92 -1.58 0.66
C VAL A 300 -16.10 -1.15 1.53
N LEU A 301 -17.28 -0.91 0.94
CA LEU A 301 -18.50 -0.58 1.69
C LEU A 301 -18.91 -1.74 2.60
N GLU A 302 -18.92 -2.97 2.07
CA GLU A 302 -19.31 -4.16 2.85
C GLU A 302 -18.34 -4.39 4.01
N TYR A 303 -17.02 -4.21 3.79
CA TYR A 303 -16.03 -4.28 4.85
C TYR A 303 -16.36 -3.33 6.01
N TRP A 304 -16.71 -2.07 5.72
CA TRP A 304 -17.05 -1.10 6.76
C TRP A 304 -18.38 -1.42 7.44
N ARG A 305 -19.40 -1.92 6.71
CA ARG A 305 -20.69 -2.38 7.27
C ARG A 305 -20.47 -3.50 8.28
N LEU A 306 -19.76 -4.55 7.90
CA LEU A 306 -19.46 -5.69 8.78
C LEU A 306 -18.63 -5.28 10.00
N ARG A 307 -17.63 -4.41 9.80
CA ARG A 307 -16.78 -3.94 10.89
C ARG A 307 -17.55 -3.13 11.93
N THR A 308 -18.48 -2.32 11.50
CA THR A 308 -19.30 -1.50 12.38
C THR A 308 -20.29 -2.37 13.16
N GLN A 309 -20.96 -3.31 12.50
CA GLN A 309 -21.87 -4.27 13.17
C GLN A 309 -21.13 -5.09 14.25
N ASN A 310 -19.94 -5.58 13.96
CA ASN A 310 -19.14 -6.34 14.93
C ASN A 310 -18.70 -5.48 16.13
N ALA A 311 -18.44 -4.19 15.93
CA ALA A 311 -18.11 -3.28 17.03
C ALA A 311 -19.32 -3.03 17.95
N GLU A 312 -20.52 -2.89 17.40
CA GLU A 312 -21.76 -2.74 18.16
C GLU A 312 -22.05 -3.99 19.02
N LEU A 313 -21.97 -5.18 18.43
CA LEU A 313 -22.17 -6.45 19.15
C LEU A 313 -21.14 -6.66 20.29
N SER A 314 -19.93 -6.14 20.16
CA SER A 314 -18.89 -6.24 21.21
C SER A 314 -19.04 -5.23 22.35
N THR A 315 -19.87 -4.20 22.20
CA THR A 315 -20.17 -3.20 23.25
C THR A 315 -21.42 -3.55 24.04
N GLU A 316 -22.25 -4.48 23.56
CA GLU A 316 -23.47 -4.95 24.22
C GLU A 316 -23.25 -6.16 25.13
N ASN A 317 -22.04 -6.75 25.12
CA ASN A 317 -21.61 -7.84 26.00
C ASN A 317 -20.58 -7.35 27.02
#